data_d8206474f6f5971d1979766fb72e9448
#
_entry.id   d8206474f6f5971d1979766fb72e9448
#
_cell.length_a   1.000
_cell.length_b   1.000
_cell.length_c   1.000
_cell.angle_alpha   90.00
_cell.angle_beta   90.00
_cell.angle_gamma   90.00
#
_symmetry.space_group_name_H-M   'P 1'
#
loop_
_entity.id
_entity.type
_entity.pdbx_description
1 polymer ?
#
loop_
_entity_poly.entity_id
_entity_poly.type
_entity_poly.pdbx_seq_one_letter_code
_entity_poly.pdbx_strand_id
1 'polypeptide(L)'
;MFDHLKLLRCFSFTASRDWLFKQSFSNAGLRSVITDLSNGNPLASTTTSMHCWIPKSPNRSKPNLLLLHGFGANAMWQYGEHLRAFTGRFNVYVPDLLFFGLSSTSEPNRSESFQAQCLMRLMEAHGVHRMSIVGISYGGFVGYSLAAQFPEKVEKIVLCCAGVCLEEKDMEDGLFKVPNLEEATKILIPQTPEKLKELIRFSFVKPIKGVPSFFLWDFIDVMCVEFVEEKRDLIKSILKDRRLSDLPRIKQKSLIIWGEEDQIFPLELGYRLKRHIGENAEIVVIKKAGHAVNLEKSKEFLKHLKSFLIDSL
;
A
#
# COMPACT_ATOMS: atom_id res chain seq x y z
N MET A 1 -2.51 -39.44 10.01
CA MET A 1 -1.61 -38.38 9.54
C MET A 1 -2.32 -37.01 9.40
N PHE A 2 -3.65 -36.94 9.56
CA PHE A 2 -4.42 -35.69 9.46
C PHE A 2 -4.63 -34.93 10.80
N ASP A 3 -4.44 -35.58 11.95
CA ASP A 3 -4.68 -34.95 13.26
C ASP A 3 -3.51 -34.17 13.84
N HIS A 4 -2.28 -34.43 13.43
CA HIS A 4 -1.10 -33.67 13.88
C HIS A 4 -1.03 -32.23 13.27
N LEU A 5 -1.65 -31.99 12.12
CA LEU A 5 -1.73 -30.66 11.52
C LEU A 5 -2.74 -29.74 12.23
N LYS A 6 -3.78 -30.29 12.89
CA LYS A 6 -4.73 -29.50 13.66
C LYS A 6 -4.17 -28.97 14.99
N LEU A 7 -3.24 -29.67 15.63
CA LEU A 7 -2.62 -29.24 16.88
C LEU A 7 -1.61 -28.10 16.69
N LEU A 8 -0.96 -27.99 15.52
CA LEU A 8 -0.07 -26.88 15.17
C LEU A 8 -0.85 -25.59 14.84
N ARG A 9 -2.15 -25.65 14.57
CA ARG A 9 -3.04 -24.49 14.37
C ARG A 9 -3.33 -23.70 15.66
N CYS A 10 -2.97 -24.19 16.84
CA CYS A 10 -3.14 -23.45 18.09
C CYS A 10 -2.14 -22.29 18.26
N PHE A 11 -1.09 -22.19 17.45
CA PHE A 11 -0.09 -21.13 17.52
C PHE A 11 0.22 -20.59 16.14
N SER A 12 -0.38 -19.44 15.77
CA SER A 12 -0.05 -18.73 14.55
C SER A 12 1.04 -17.69 14.82
N PHE A 13 2.18 -17.84 14.14
CA PHE A 13 3.26 -16.85 14.18
C PHE A 13 2.82 -15.53 13.55
N THR A 14 2.06 -15.60 12.45
CA THR A 14 1.53 -14.43 11.75
C THR A 14 0.55 -13.68 12.64
N ALA A 15 -0.41 -14.36 13.27
CA ALA A 15 -1.35 -13.74 14.19
C ALA A 15 -0.64 -13.15 15.43
N SER A 16 0.40 -13.82 15.95
CA SER A 16 1.22 -13.30 17.04
C SER A 16 1.95 -12.03 16.65
N ARG A 17 2.53 -11.98 15.44
CA ARG A 17 3.19 -10.78 14.92
C ARG A 17 2.19 -9.66 14.64
N ASP A 18 1.02 -9.97 14.14
CA ASP A 18 -0.09 -9.03 13.96
C ASP A 18 -0.49 -8.39 15.29
N TRP A 19 -0.59 -9.19 16.36
CA TRP A 19 -0.84 -8.68 17.70
C TRP A 19 0.28 -7.76 18.20
N LEU A 20 1.56 -8.10 17.96
CA LEU A 20 2.69 -7.23 18.30
C LEU A 20 2.64 -5.90 17.55
N PHE A 21 2.26 -5.91 16.28
CA PHE A 21 2.08 -4.67 15.52
C PHE A 21 0.91 -3.85 16.07
N LYS A 22 -0.22 -4.46 16.46
CA LYS A 22 -1.33 -3.76 17.13
C LYS A 22 -0.84 -3.05 18.40
N GLN A 23 -0.05 -3.73 19.23
CA GLN A 23 0.54 -3.12 20.41
C GLN A 23 1.51 -1.98 20.04
N SER A 24 2.35 -2.16 19.01
CA SER A 24 3.27 -1.13 18.54
C SER A 24 2.54 0.13 18.08
N PHE A 25 1.45 -0.02 17.31
CA PHE A 25 0.61 1.10 16.86
C PHE A 25 -0.06 1.82 18.03
N SER A 26 -0.62 1.05 18.97
CA SER A 26 -1.23 1.62 20.18
C SER A 26 -0.21 2.38 21.05
N ASN A 27 0.99 1.82 21.21
CA ASN A 27 2.09 2.44 21.97
C ASN A 27 2.70 3.65 21.25
N ALA A 28 2.56 3.74 19.93
CA ALA A 28 2.93 4.89 19.13
C ALA A 28 1.87 6.03 19.18
N GLY A 29 0.82 5.87 19.98
CA GLY A 29 -0.22 6.87 20.20
C GLY A 29 -1.36 6.80 19.18
N LEU A 30 -1.54 5.67 18.50
CA LEU A 30 -2.66 5.46 17.59
C LEU A 30 -3.75 4.59 18.22
N ARG A 31 -4.97 4.70 17.70
CA ARG A 31 -6.11 3.81 17.97
C ARG A 31 -6.73 3.30 16.68
N SER A 32 -7.24 2.10 16.71
CA SER A 32 -7.98 1.46 15.62
C SER A 32 -9.42 1.97 15.60
N VAL A 33 -9.92 2.35 14.45
CA VAL A 33 -11.31 2.82 14.23
C VAL A 33 -11.83 2.27 12.93
N ILE A 34 -13.07 1.82 12.91
CA ILE A 34 -13.83 1.53 11.70
C ILE A 34 -14.80 2.69 11.49
N THR A 35 -14.77 3.28 10.31
CA THR A 35 -15.63 4.41 9.92
C THR A 35 -16.59 3.94 8.84
N ASP A 36 -17.88 4.08 9.09
CA ASP A 36 -18.92 3.87 8.08
C ASP A 36 -18.97 5.09 7.14
N LEU A 37 -18.81 4.84 5.87
CA LEU A 37 -18.85 5.85 4.81
C LEU A 37 -20.16 5.82 4.00
N SER A 38 -21.17 5.09 4.44
CA SER A 38 -22.45 4.91 3.74
C SER A 38 -23.40 6.10 3.86
N ASN A 39 -22.92 7.29 4.24
CA ASN A 39 -23.68 8.57 4.41
C ASN A 39 -24.82 8.50 5.44
N GLY A 40 -24.82 7.53 6.35
CA GLY A 40 -25.87 7.39 7.38
C GLY A 40 -27.27 7.13 6.83
N ASN A 41 -27.41 6.77 5.55
CA ASN A 41 -28.66 6.39 4.96
C ASN A 41 -28.91 4.89 5.17
N PRO A 42 -29.80 4.48 6.09
CA PRO A 42 -30.09 3.06 6.34
C PRO A 42 -30.78 2.37 5.15
N LEU A 43 -31.24 3.14 4.15
CA LEU A 43 -31.81 2.66 2.90
C LEU A 43 -30.81 2.65 1.74
N ALA A 44 -29.53 2.98 1.99
CA ALA A 44 -28.52 2.87 0.94
C ALA A 44 -28.38 1.40 0.54
N SER A 45 -28.49 1.13 -0.76
CA SER A 45 -28.33 -0.23 -1.33
C SER A 45 -26.91 -0.78 -1.18
N THR A 46 -25.93 0.09 -0.84
CA THR A 46 -24.52 -0.24 -0.73
C THR A 46 -23.93 0.27 0.57
N THR A 47 -23.03 -0.51 1.15
CA THR A 47 -22.31 -0.18 2.37
C THR A 47 -20.83 -0.06 2.09
N THR A 48 -20.16 0.90 2.71
CA THR A 48 -18.70 1.05 2.66
C THR A 48 -18.20 1.36 4.05
N SER A 49 -17.30 0.54 4.55
CA SER A 49 -16.64 0.77 5.83
C SER A 49 -15.13 0.69 5.66
N MET A 50 -14.42 1.61 6.31
CA MET A 50 -12.97 1.64 6.26
C MET A 50 -12.38 1.63 7.67
N HIS A 51 -11.44 0.73 7.88
CA HIS A 51 -10.60 0.70 9.06
C HIS A 51 -9.43 1.66 8.90
N CYS A 52 -9.09 2.37 9.95
CA CYS A 52 -7.92 3.24 10.00
C CYS A 52 -7.32 3.29 11.41
N TRP A 53 -6.01 3.24 11.47
CA TRP A 53 -5.28 3.65 12.65
C TRP A 53 -5.16 5.17 12.65
N ILE A 54 -5.72 5.83 13.65
CA ILE A 54 -5.75 7.30 13.79
C ILE A 54 -5.08 7.74 15.09
N PRO A 55 -4.59 8.99 15.21
CA PRO A 55 -4.05 9.52 16.46
C PRO A 55 -5.08 9.41 17.59
N LYS A 56 -4.65 8.96 18.79
CA LYS A 56 -5.49 8.99 20.00
C LYS A 56 -5.88 10.42 20.37
N SER A 57 -4.92 11.36 20.21
CA SER A 57 -5.07 12.77 20.49
C SER A 57 -4.44 13.59 19.36
N PRO A 58 -5.21 13.94 18.32
CA PRO A 58 -4.72 14.75 17.22
C PRO A 58 -4.22 16.11 17.73
N ASN A 59 -3.05 16.54 17.28
CA ASN A 59 -2.48 17.84 17.63
C ASN A 59 -2.61 18.80 16.43
N ARG A 60 -3.36 19.88 16.57
CA ARG A 60 -3.60 20.85 15.49
C ARG A 60 -2.35 21.55 14.97
N SER A 61 -1.26 21.59 15.77
CA SER A 61 0.01 22.17 15.34
C SER A 61 0.86 21.20 14.50
N LYS A 62 0.49 19.93 14.40
CA LYS A 62 1.20 18.94 13.59
C LYS A 62 0.51 18.76 12.24
N PRO A 63 1.27 18.69 11.13
CA PRO A 63 0.71 18.31 9.83
C PRO A 63 0.18 16.88 9.87
N ASN A 64 -0.72 16.55 8.93
CA ASN A 64 -1.28 15.21 8.80
C ASN A 64 -0.49 14.40 7.77
N LEU A 65 -0.28 13.12 8.07
CA LEU A 65 0.42 12.18 7.20
C LEU A 65 -0.43 10.93 6.99
N LEU A 66 -0.76 10.64 5.75
CA LEU A 66 -1.50 9.47 5.31
C LEU A 66 -0.54 8.43 4.74
N LEU A 67 -0.55 7.22 5.31
CA LEU A 67 0.31 6.11 4.90
C LEU A 67 -0.51 5.01 4.22
N LEU A 68 -0.29 4.79 2.92
CA LEU A 68 -1.05 3.86 2.08
C LEU A 68 -0.21 2.63 1.72
N HIS A 69 -0.69 1.46 2.10
CA HIS A 69 -0.01 0.18 1.88
C HIS A 69 -0.23 -0.40 0.48
N GLY A 70 0.63 -1.36 0.09
CA GLY A 70 0.52 -2.15 -1.13
C GLY A 70 -0.21 -3.48 -0.96
N PHE A 71 -0.11 -4.34 -1.98
CA PHE A 71 -0.54 -5.73 -1.88
C PHE A 71 0.40 -6.56 -1.00
N GLY A 72 -0.06 -7.74 -0.56
CA GLY A 72 0.71 -8.74 0.16
C GLY A 72 0.51 -8.75 1.67
N ALA A 73 -0.03 -7.66 2.26
CA ALA A 73 -0.38 -7.59 3.69
C ALA A 73 -1.32 -6.41 3.95
N ASN A 74 -1.56 -6.09 5.23
CA ASN A 74 -2.36 -4.94 5.66
C ASN A 74 -1.47 -3.73 6.04
N ALA A 75 -2.10 -2.65 6.42
CA ALA A 75 -1.45 -1.40 6.81
C ALA A 75 -0.41 -1.56 7.93
N MET A 76 -0.71 -2.38 8.95
CA MET A 76 0.21 -2.58 10.09
C MET A 76 1.50 -3.30 9.67
N TRP A 77 1.40 -4.31 8.81
CA TRP A 77 2.56 -5.05 8.31
C TRP A 77 3.46 -4.18 7.44
N GLN A 78 2.86 -3.31 6.63
CA GLN A 78 3.63 -2.41 5.77
C GLN A 78 4.40 -1.36 6.56
N TYR A 79 3.81 -0.81 7.63
CA TYR A 79 4.34 0.37 8.33
C TYR A 79 4.79 0.11 9.78
N GLY A 80 4.59 -1.10 10.31
CA GLY A 80 4.83 -1.41 11.72
C GLY A 80 6.22 -1.06 12.25
N GLU A 81 7.25 -1.21 11.42
CA GLU A 81 8.63 -0.90 11.78
C GLU A 81 8.98 0.59 11.59
N HIS A 82 8.19 1.33 10.80
CA HIS A 82 8.50 2.71 10.41
C HIS A 82 7.69 3.76 11.17
N LEU A 83 6.57 3.38 11.76
CA LEU A 83 5.56 4.26 12.31
C LEU A 83 6.13 5.29 13.31
N ARG A 84 6.97 4.85 14.24
CA ARG A 84 7.57 5.71 15.28
C ARG A 84 8.44 6.83 14.72
N ALA A 85 8.92 6.69 13.48
CA ALA A 85 9.71 7.72 12.82
C ALA A 85 8.90 8.99 12.52
N PHE A 86 7.55 8.89 12.49
CA PHE A 86 6.65 9.96 12.05
C PHE A 86 5.73 10.48 13.16
N THR A 87 5.30 9.66 14.12
CA THR A 87 4.29 10.05 15.13
C THR A 87 4.73 11.21 16.04
N GLY A 88 6.03 11.45 16.17
CA GLY A 88 6.56 12.62 16.88
C GLY A 88 6.31 13.95 16.16
N ARG A 89 6.23 13.96 14.84
CA ARG A 89 6.14 15.16 13.99
C ARG A 89 4.81 15.31 13.27
N PHE A 90 4.04 14.24 13.07
CA PHE A 90 2.79 14.22 12.32
C PHE A 90 1.64 13.64 13.13
N ASN A 91 0.42 14.04 12.79
CA ASN A 91 -0.77 13.25 13.02
C ASN A 91 -0.79 12.16 11.95
N VAL A 92 -0.53 10.91 12.32
CA VAL A 92 -0.37 9.80 11.37
C VAL A 92 -1.66 9.02 11.24
N TYR A 93 -2.10 8.79 10.00
CA TYR A 93 -3.28 8.02 9.62
C TYR A 93 -2.82 6.84 8.75
N VAL A 94 -3.22 5.62 9.13
CA VAL A 94 -2.80 4.40 8.45
C VAL A 94 -4.03 3.53 8.18
N PRO A 95 -4.75 3.78 7.07
CA PRO A 95 -5.93 3.00 6.72
C PRO A 95 -5.54 1.64 6.13
N ASP A 96 -6.39 0.65 6.33
CA ASP A 96 -6.46 -0.47 5.42
C ASP A 96 -7.24 -0.03 4.17
N LEU A 97 -6.69 -0.26 2.99
CA LEU A 97 -7.38 -0.02 1.72
C LEU A 97 -8.57 -1.00 1.59
N LEU A 98 -9.57 -0.66 0.77
CA LEU A 98 -10.74 -1.53 0.58
C LEU A 98 -10.31 -2.93 0.13
N PHE A 99 -10.92 -3.95 0.76
CA PHE A 99 -10.62 -5.38 0.60
C PHE A 99 -9.31 -5.84 1.24
N PHE A 100 -8.74 -5.00 2.14
CA PHE A 100 -7.62 -5.37 3.00
C PHE A 100 -7.99 -5.14 4.47
N GLY A 101 -7.46 -5.98 5.35
CA GLY A 101 -7.70 -5.88 6.78
C GLY A 101 -9.19 -5.86 7.12
N LEU A 102 -9.65 -4.79 7.76
CA LEU A 102 -11.04 -4.63 8.17
C LEU A 102 -11.85 -3.67 7.28
N SER A 103 -11.35 -3.34 6.09
CA SER A 103 -12.00 -2.42 5.15
C SER A 103 -12.73 -3.16 4.05
N SER A 104 -14.01 -2.84 3.84
CA SER A 104 -14.84 -3.49 2.81
C SER A 104 -15.88 -2.55 2.22
N THR A 105 -16.38 -2.93 1.05
CA THR A 105 -17.52 -2.27 0.41
C THR A 105 -18.33 -3.26 -0.40
N SER A 106 -19.64 -3.03 -0.49
CA SER A 106 -20.53 -3.73 -1.43
C SER A 106 -20.66 -2.99 -2.78
N GLU A 107 -20.02 -1.82 -2.93
CA GLU A 107 -19.95 -1.13 -4.21
C GLU A 107 -19.17 -1.97 -5.23
N PRO A 108 -19.61 -2.04 -6.49
CA PRO A 108 -18.95 -2.85 -7.51
C PRO A 108 -17.66 -2.22 -8.07
N ASN A 109 -17.41 -0.94 -7.79
CA ASN A 109 -16.26 -0.22 -8.34
C ASN A 109 -14.94 -0.70 -7.71
N ARG A 110 -13.96 -1.07 -8.55
CA ARG A 110 -12.65 -1.61 -8.15
C ARG A 110 -11.48 -0.70 -8.55
N SER A 111 -11.76 0.53 -9.00
CA SER A 111 -10.71 1.44 -9.45
C SER A 111 -9.95 2.08 -8.29
N GLU A 112 -8.68 2.45 -8.53
CA GLU A 112 -7.91 3.29 -7.60
C GLU A 112 -8.56 4.67 -7.39
N SER A 113 -9.34 5.14 -8.37
CA SER A 113 -10.10 6.39 -8.27
C SER A 113 -11.20 6.30 -7.20
N PHE A 114 -11.93 5.20 -7.15
CA PHE A 114 -12.94 4.97 -6.12
C PHE A 114 -12.30 4.79 -4.73
N GLN A 115 -11.19 4.06 -4.64
CA GLN A 115 -10.43 3.96 -3.39
C GLN A 115 -10.00 5.33 -2.86
N ALA A 116 -9.52 6.21 -3.75
CA ALA A 116 -9.11 7.57 -3.40
C ALA A 116 -10.28 8.41 -2.87
N GLN A 117 -11.47 8.29 -3.47
CA GLN A 117 -12.70 8.95 -3.00
C GLN A 117 -13.10 8.46 -1.61
N CYS A 118 -13.06 7.14 -1.36
CA CYS A 118 -13.35 6.58 -0.05
C CYS A 118 -12.34 7.06 1.01
N LEU A 119 -11.05 7.13 0.66
CA LEU A 119 -10.02 7.66 1.55
C LEU A 119 -10.25 9.13 1.86
N MET A 120 -10.61 9.97 0.88
CA MET A 120 -10.89 11.38 1.14
C MET A 120 -12.06 11.54 2.12
N ARG A 121 -13.15 10.79 1.92
CA ARG A 121 -14.30 10.77 2.84
C ARG A 121 -13.90 10.29 4.24
N LEU A 122 -13.07 9.25 4.34
CA LEU A 122 -12.51 8.79 5.61
C LEU A 122 -11.74 9.91 6.32
N MET A 123 -10.84 10.59 5.60
CA MET A 123 -10.03 11.67 6.18
C MET A 123 -10.90 12.86 6.61
N GLU A 124 -11.89 13.25 5.83
CA GLU A 124 -12.86 14.31 6.18
C GLU A 124 -13.70 13.94 7.41
N ALA A 125 -14.15 12.68 7.53
CA ALA A 125 -14.87 12.20 8.71
C ALA A 125 -14.05 12.32 10.00
N HIS A 126 -12.71 12.32 9.89
CA HIS A 126 -11.79 12.56 11.01
C HIS A 126 -11.27 14.01 11.09
N GLY A 127 -11.88 14.95 10.37
CA GLY A 127 -11.53 16.37 10.39
C GLY A 127 -10.19 16.71 9.73
N VAL A 128 -9.70 15.83 8.84
CA VAL A 128 -8.46 16.04 8.09
C VAL A 128 -8.78 16.62 6.73
N HIS A 129 -8.40 17.88 6.53
CA HIS A 129 -8.69 18.60 5.28
C HIS A 129 -7.46 18.79 4.39
N ARG A 130 -6.24 18.64 4.95
CA ARG A 130 -4.97 18.70 4.21
C ARG A 130 -3.99 17.69 4.80
N MET A 131 -3.20 17.05 3.95
CA MET A 131 -2.29 15.99 4.34
C MET A 131 -1.15 15.80 3.34
N SER A 132 -0.03 15.25 3.80
CA SER A 132 0.97 14.61 2.96
C SER A 132 0.69 13.11 2.85
N ILE A 133 1.09 12.49 1.74
CA ILE A 133 0.81 11.08 1.44
C ILE A 133 2.13 10.33 1.27
N VAL A 134 2.21 9.11 1.81
CA VAL A 134 3.20 8.11 1.43
C VAL A 134 2.46 6.89 0.92
N GLY A 135 2.62 6.58 -0.36
CA GLY A 135 2.01 5.40 -1.00
C GLY A 135 3.08 4.42 -1.47
N ILE A 136 2.98 3.17 -1.03
CA ILE A 136 3.89 2.11 -1.45
C ILE A 136 3.15 1.17 -2.42
N SER A 137 3.74 0.87 -3.58
CA SER A 137 3.18 -0.05 -4.55
C SER A 137 1.74 0.34 -4.93
N TYR A 138 0.73 -0.51 -4.75
CA TYR A 138 -0.68 -0.20 -4.97
C TYR A 138 -1.16 1.06 -4.21
N GLY A 139 -0.67 1.25 -2.98
CA GLY A 139 -0.96 2.48 -2.22
C GLY A 139 -0.46 3.75 -2.91
N GLY A 140 0.56 3.65 -3.77
CA GLY A 140 1.01 4.75 -4.62
C GLY A 140 0.05 5.08 -5.76
N PHE A 141 -0.61 4.06 -6.37
CA PHE A 141 -1.67 4.30 -7.36
C PHE A 141 -2.86 5.04 -6.74
N VAL A 142 -3.30 4.58 -5.57
CA VAL A 142 -4.40 5.21 -4.84
C VAL A 142 -4.01 6.62 -4.38
N GLY A 143 -2.79 6.79 -3.85
CA GLY A 143 -2.27 8.10 -3.43
C GLY A 143 -2.14 9.08 -4.58
N TYR A 144 -1.66 8.62 -5.75
CA TYR A 144 -1.59 9.45 -6.96
C TYR A 144 -2.99 9.89 -7.41
N SER A 145 -3.93 8.96 -7.44
CA SER A 145 -5.32 9.25 -7.80
C SER A 145 -5.97 10.25 -6.82
N LEU A 146 -5.66 10.13 -5.51
CA LEU A 146 -6.13 11.08 -4.49
C LEU A 146 -5.53 12.48 -4.72
N ALA A 147 -4.23 12.57 -5.01
CA ALA A 147 -3.57 13.84 -5.31
C ALA A 147 -4.09 14.50 -6.60
N ALA A 148 -4.47 13.70 -7.60
CA ALA A 148 -5.04 14.20 -8.85
C ALA A 148 -6.48 14.70 -8.68
N GLN A 149 -7.32 13.97 -7.93
CA GLN A 149 -8.73 14.31 -7.73
C GLN A 149 -8.93 15.46 -6.73
N PHE A 150 -8.06 15.56 -5.72
CA PHE A 150 -8.18 16.52 -4.62
C PHE A 150 -6.88 17.34 -4.45
N PRO A 151 -6.47 18.11 -5.48
CA PRO A 151 -5.17 18.77 -5.49
C PRO A 151 -4.96 19.72 -4.32
N GLU A 152 -5.99 20.39 -3.83
CA GLU A 152 -5.91 21.32 -2.70
C GLU A 152 -5.81 20.63 -1.34
N LYS A 153 -6.10 19.32 -1.28
CA LYS A 153 -6.07 18.53 -0.05
C LYS A 153 -4.72 17.83 0.17
N VAL A 154 -3.91 17.72 -0.87
CA VAL A 154 -2.62 17.00 -0.82
C VAL A 154 -1.48 17.98 -0.95
N GLU A 155 -0.63 18.05 0.08
CA GLU A 155 0.52 18.99 0.14
C GLU A 155 1.75 18.42 -0.55
N LYS A 156 2.11 17.20 -0.21
CA LYS A 156 3.26 16.46 -0.74
C LYS A 156 2.88 15.00 -0.92
N ILE A 157 3.53 14.33 -1.87
CA ILE A 157 3.32 12.91 -2.08
C ILE A 157 4.65 12.17 -2.25
N VAL A 158 4.76 11.03 -1.59
CA VAL A 158 5.83 10.05 -1.83
C VAL A 158 5.24 8.82 -2.52
N LEU A 159 5.82 8.46 -3.66
CA LEU A 159 5.43 7.32 -4.48
C LEU A 159 6.58 6.30 -4.46
N CYS A 160 6.40 5.22 -3.71
CA CYS A 160 7.43 4.22 -3.54
C CYS A 160 7.11 2.97 -4.37
N CYS A 161 7.98 2.61 -5.31
CA CYS A 161 7.84 1.43 -6.19
C CYS A 161 6.41 1.31 -6.76
N ALA A 162 5.83 2.42 -7.22
CA ALA A 162 4.45 2.51 -7.69
C ALA A 162 4.41 2.73 -9.21
N GLY A 163 4.07 1.70 -9.95
CA GLY A 163 4.03 1.71 -11.41
C GLY A 163 2.90 2.53 -12.04
N VAL A 164 2.62 3.72 -11.49
CA VAL A 164 1.46 4.57 -11.86
C VAL A 164 1.39 4.87 -13.36
N CYS A 165 2.54 5.01 -14.02
CA CYS A 165 2.66 5.28 -15.45
C CYS A 165 2.73 4.01 -16.32
N LEU A 166 2.38 2.84 -15.78
CA LEU A 166 2.25 1.64 -16.60
C LEU A 166 1.11 1.79 -17.61
N GLU A 167 1.25 1.11 -18.73
CA GLU A 167 0.22 1.00 -19.77
C GLU A 167 -0.08 -0.47 -20.04
N GLU A 168 -1.25 -0.77 -20.56
CA GLU A 168 -1.65 -2.16 -20.86
C GLU A 168 -0.65 -2.85 -21.80
N LYS A 169 -0.15 -2.12 -22.82
CA LYS A 169 0.86 -2.61 -23.78
C LYS A 169 2.20 -2.98 -23.12
N ASP A 170 2.56 -2.45 -21.96
CA ASP A 170 3.83 -2.76 -21.30
C ASP A 170 3.97 -4.24 -20.94
N MET A 171 2.83 -4.96 -20.77
CA MET A 171 2.83 -6.41 -20.56
C MET A 171 3.16 -7.14 -21.88
N GLU A 172 2.58 -6.71 -23.00
CA GLU A 172 2.79 -7.28 -24.32
C GLU A 172 4.21 -7.00 -24.83
N ASP A 173 4.73 -5.81 -24.55
CA ASP A 173 6.09 -5.37 -24.90
C ASP A 173 7.18 -6.03 -24.04
N GLY A 174 6.82 -6.88 -23.08
CA GLY A 174 7.77 -7.63 -22.25
C GLY A 174 8.50 -6.80 -21.21
N LEU A 175 7.95 -5.64 -20.80
CA LEU A 175 8.53 -4.83 -19.74
C LEU A 175 8.53 -5.57 -18.40
N PHE A 176 7.54 -6.43 -18.16
CA PHE A 176 7.41 -7.21 -16.93
C PHE A 176 8.03 -8.60 -17.06
N LYS A 177 8.55 -9.13 -15.95
CA LYS A 177 9.08 -10.51 -15.92
C LYS A 177 8.01 -11.59 -15.91
N VAL A 178 6.78 -11.24 -15.58
CA VAL A 178 5.63 -12.15 -15.61
C VAL A 178 4.97 -12.11 -16.99
N PRO A 179 4.52 -13.25 -17.52
CA PRO A 179 4.07 -13.32 -18.91
C PRO A 179 2.72 -12.65 -19.17
N ASN A 180 1.88 -12.53 -18.15
CA ASN A 180 0.53 -11.99 -18.29
C ASN A 180 -0.05 -11.57 -16.93
N LEU A 181 -1.19 -10.88 -16.97
CA LEU A 181 -1.92 -10.39 -15.80
C LEU A 181 -2.41 -11.51 -14.88
N GLU A 182 -2.77 -12.67 -15.43
CA GLU A 182 -3.25 -13.80 -14.63
C GLU A 182 -2.14 -14.33 -13.71
N GLU A 183 -0.93 -14.52 -14.25
CA GLU A 183 0.22 -14.94 -13.45
C GLU A 183 0.65 -13.86 -12.45
N ALA A 184 0.64 -12.58 -12.83
CA ALA A 184 0.88 -11.48 -11.91
C ALA A 184 -0.11 -11.51 -10.74
N THR A 185 -1.38 -11.74 -11.02
CA THR A 185 -2.43 -11.83 -10.00
C THR A 185 -2.23 -13.01 -9.05
N LYS A 186 -1.87 -14.19 -9.56
CA LYS A 186 -1.57 -15.38 -8.73
C LYS A 186 -0.37 -15.15 -7.80
N ILE A 187 0.61 -14.35 -8.25
CA ILE A 187 1.79 -14.01 -7.45
C ILE A 187 1.44 -12.97 -6.38
N LEU A 188 0.72 -11.91 -6.76
CA LEU A 188 0.36 -10.81 -5.84
C LEU A 188 -0.68 -11.22 -4.79
N ILE A 189 -1.50 -12.25 -5.08
CA ILE A 189 -2.51 -12.82 -4.17
C ILE A 189 -2.21 -14.31 -3.99
N PRO A 190 -1.10 -14.66 -3.33
CA PRO A 190 -0.66 -16.04 -3.25
C PRO A 190 -1.63 -16.88 -2.43
N GLN A 191 -2.08 -18.01 -3.04
CA GLN A 191 -2.95 -18.99 -2.39
C GLN A 191 -2.19 -20.28 -2.08
N THR A 192 -0.91 -20.37 -2.44
CA THR A 192 -0.03 -21.50 -2.14
C THR A 192 1.35 -21.03 -1.71
N PRO A 193 2.09 -21.84 -0.93
CA PRO A 193 3.46 -21.55 -0.54
C PRO A 193 4.40 -21.26 -1.72
N GLU A 194 4.19 -21.91 -2.86
CA GLU A 194 4.98 -21.72 -4.08
C GLU A 194 4.79 -20.31 -4.61
N LYS A 195 3.53 -19.85 -4.72
CA LYS A 195 3.23 -18.49 -5.18
C LYS A 195 3.69 -17.42 -4.17
N LEU A 196 3.61 -17.70 -2.88
CA LEU A 196 4.18 -16.80 -1.85
C LEU A 196 5.71 -16.73 -1.96
N LYS A 197 6.40 -17.84 -2.23
CA LYS A 197 7.86 -17.84 -2.49
C LYS A 197 8.20 -17.05 -3.76
N GLU A 198 7.37 -17.12 -4.79
CA GLU A 198 7.53 -16.31 -6.00
C GLU A 198 7.37 -14.81 -5.69
N LEU A 199 6.34 -14.42 -4.95
CA LEU A 199 6.15 -13.04 -4.51
C LEU A 199 7.38 -12.53 -3.73
N ILE A 200 7.88 -13.30 -2.78
CA ILE A 200 9.09 -12.97 -2.02
C ILE A 200 10.29 -12.83 -2.96
N ARG A 201 10.47 -13.75 -3.91
CA ARG A 201 11.58 -13.71 -4.88
C ARG A 201 11.53 -12.45 -5.77
N PHE A 202 10.36 -12.04 -6.22
CA PHE A 202 10.20 -10.84 -7.04
C PHE A 202 10.32 -9.54 -6.24
N SER A 203 10.00 -9.60 -4.94
CA SER A 203 9.97 -8.41 -4.08
C SER A 203 11.35 -8.08 -3.47
N PHE A 204 12.24 -9.07 -3.31
CA PHE A 204 13.53 -8.92 -2.61
C PHE A 204 14.70 -9.30 -3.49
N VAL A 205 15.79 -8.55 -3.41
CA VAL A 205 17.08 -8.91 -4.05
C VAL A 205 17.72 -10.11 -3.35
N LYS A 206 17.60 -10.15 -2.02
CA LYS A 206 18.09 -11.26 -1.19
C LYS A 206 16.94 -11.92 -0.43
N PRO A 207 16.11 -12.70 -1.12
CA PRO A 207 14.96 -13.35 -0.47
C PRO A 207 15.45 -14.35 0.60
N ILE A 208 14.69 -14.44 1.69
CA ILE A 208 14.94 -15.46 2.73
C ILE A 208 14.78 -16.84 2.10
N LYS A 209 15.80 -17.67 2.25
CA LYS A 209 15.81 -19.06 1.74
C LYS A 209 15.43 -20.03 2.86
N GLY A 210 14.88 -21.19 2.48
CA GLY A 210 14.64 -22.28 3.43
C GLY A 210 13.50 -22.05 4.43
N VAL A 211 12.57 -21.11 4.17
CA VAL A 211 11.39 -20.93 5.02
C VAL A 211 10.52 -22.19 4.94
N PRO A 212 10.28 -22.88 6.08
CA PRO A 212 9.41 -24.05 6.09
C PRO A 212 7.99 -23.73 5.62
N SER A 213 7.37 -24.66 4.88
CA SER A 213 6.06 -24.43 4.25
C SER A 213 4.95 -24.13 5.25
N PHE A 214 5.05 -24.60 6.50
CA PHE A 214 4.03 -24.31 7.50
C PHE A 214 3.98 -22.82 7.90
N PHE A 215 5.10 -22.08 7.91
CA PHE A 215 5.10 -20.64 8.12
C PHE A 215 4.47 -19.89 6.92
N LEU A 216 4.69 -20.39 5.72
CA LEU A 216 4.11 -19.82 4.51
C LEU A 216 2.59 -20.03 4.48
N TRP A 217 2.13 -21.23 4.86
CA TRP A 217 0.70 -21.49 5.02
C TRP A 217 0.08 -20.63 6.12
N ASP A 218 0.73 -20.51 7.27
CA ASP A 218 0.28 -19.64 8.36
C ASP A 218 0.11 -18.18 7.91
N PHE A 219 1.05 -17.68 7.10
CA PHE A 219 0.93 -16.33 6.50
C PHE A 219 -0.24 -16.23 5.51
N ILE A 220 -0.39 -17.22 4.62
CA ILE A 220 -1.48 -17.26 3.63
C ILE A 220 -2.82 -17.28 4.34
N ASP A 221 -3.00 -18.18 5.32
CA ASP A 221 -4.24 -18.35 6.07
C ASP A 221 -4.67 -17.07 6.82
N VAL A 222 -3.71 -16.25 7.25
CA VAL A 222 -4.01 -15.02 8.00
C VAL A 222 -4.16 -13.81 7.09
N MET A 223 -3.37 -13.71 5.98
CA MET A 223 -3.25 -12.48 5.19
C MET A 223 -3.85 -12.55 3.79
N CYS A 224 -4.01 -13.76 3.22
CA CYS A 224 -4.28 -13.86 1.79
C CYS A 224 -5.63 -14.50 1.43
N VAL A 225 -6.39 -14.99 2.39
CA VAL A 225 -7.63 -15.76 2.12
C VAL A 225 -8.89 -14.89 1.98
N GLU A 226 -8.89 -13.70 2.56
CA GLU A 226 -10.07 -12.82 2.50
C GLU A 226 -10.07 -11.96 1.24
N PHE A 227 -11.25 -11.70 0.69
CA PHE A 227 -11.47 -10.82 -0.46
C PHE A 227 -10.60 -11.15 -1.69
N VAL A 228 -10.38 -12.43 -1.97
CA VAL A 228 -9.49 -12.88 -3.06
C VAL A 228 -9.98 -12.39 -4.42
N GLU A 229 -11.27 -12.52 -4.71
CA GLU A 229 -11.84 -12.11 -6.00
C GLU A 229 -11.85 -10.58 -6.13
N GLU A 230 -12.22 -9.87 -5.09
CA GLU A 230 -12.18 -8.40 -5.08
C GLU A 230 -10.76 -7.87 -5.29
N LYS A 231 -9.76 -8.48 -4.64
CA LYS A 231 -8.34 -8.12 -4.84
C LYS A 231 -7.87 -8.44 -6.26
N ARG A 232 -8.34 -9.54 -6.88
CA ARG A 232 -8.08 -9.85 -8.29
C ARG A 232 -8.66 -8.77 -9.21
N ASP A 233 -9.86 -8.32 -8.91
CA ASP A 233 -10.50 -7.28 -9.69
C ASP A 233 -9.82 -5.90 -9.49
N LEU A 234 -9.26 -5.60 -8.33
CA LEU A 234 -8.40 -4.43 -8.15
C LEU A 234 -7.18 -4.48 -9.08
N ILE A 235 -6.50 -5.63 -9.18
CA ILE A 235 -5.32 -5.78 -10.05
C ILE A 235 -5.72 -5.65 -11.52
N LYS A 236 -6.82 -6.27 -11.93
CA LYS A 236 -7.34 -6.13 -13.32
C LYS A 236 -7.67 -4.67 -13.63
N SER A 237 -8.29 -3.97 -12.68
CA SER A 237 -8.67 -2.55 -12.85
C SER A 237 -7.47 -1.62 -13.04
N ILE A 238 -6.30 -1.95 -12.47
CA ILE A 238 -5.08 -1.16 -12.63
C ILE A 238 -4.64 -1.12 -14.10
N LEU A 239 -4.76 -2.22 -14.83
CA LEU A 239 -4.26 -2.36 -16.20
C LEU A 239 -5.28 -2.02 -17.28
N LYS A 240 -6.56 -2.25 -16.98
CA LYS A 240 -7.64 -2.14 -17.96
C LYS A 240 -7.68 -0.76 -18.61
N ASP A 241 -7.56 -0.74 -19.94
CA ASP A 241 -7.62 0.46 -20.79
C ASP A 241 -6.65 1.58 -20.37
N ARG A 242 -5.60 1.26 -19.60
CA ARG A 242 -4.69 2.25 -19.03
C ARG A 242 -3.74 2.81 -20.09
N ARG A 243 -3.76 4.14 -20.24
CA ARG A 243 -2.89 4.90 -21.14
C ARG A 243 -2.26 6.05 -20.38
N LEU A 244 -0.99 6.29 -20.66
CA LEU A 244 -0.27 7.42 -20.07
C LEU A 244 -0.85 8.78 -20.45
N SER A 245 -1.43 8.88 -21.66
CA SER A 245 -2.13 10.08 -22.13
C SER A 245 -3.28 10.51 -21.25
N ASP A 246 -3.95 9.56 -20.60
CA ASP A 246 -5.16 9.77 -19.82
C ASP A 246 -4.86 9.99 -18.33
N LEU A 247 -3.59 9.77 -17.93
CA LEU A 247 -3.14 9.98 -16.56
C LEU A 247 -2.99 11.49 -16.28
N PRO A 248 -3.77 12.07 -15.34
CA PRO A 248 -3.67 13.49 -15.02
C PRO A 248 -2.32 13.81 -14.38
N ARG A 249 -1.72 14.94 -14.74
CA ARG A 249 -0.48 15.41 -14.09
C ARG A 249 -0.79 16.02 -12.74
N ILE A 250 -0.12 15.58 -11.71
CA ILE A 250 -0.19 16.16 -10.38
C ILE A 250 0.80 17.33 -10.24
N LYS A 251 0.43 18.33 -9.43
CA LYS A 251 1.24 19.56 -9.22
C LYS A 251 1.95 19.57 -7.86
N GLN A 252 1.63 18.64 -6.99
CA GLN A 252 2.22 18.54 -5.67
C GLN A 252 3.70 18.17 -5.76
N LYS A 253 4.50 18.69 -4.81
CA LYS A 253 5.87 18.22 -4.64
C LYS A 253 5.86 16.71 -4.42
N SER A 254 6.61 16.00 -5.24
CA SER A 254 6.57 14.54 -5.33
C SER A 254 7.96 13.94 -5.15
N LEU A 255 8.09 12.99 -4.25
CA LEU A 255 9.29 12.16 -4.13
C LEU A 255 8.97 10.75 -4.65
N ILE A 256 9.71 10.31 -5.66
CA ILE A 256 9.65 8.95 -6.19
C ILE A 256 10.80 8.17 -5.57
N ILE A 257 10.53 7.07 -4.88
CA ILE A 257 11.56 6.16 -4.34
C ILE A 257 11.44 4.83 -5.06
N TRP A 258 12.55 4.28 -5.54
CA TRP A 258 12.53 3.02 -6.27
C TRP A 258 13.70 2.13 -5.93
N GLY A 259 13.47 0.82 -5.83
CA GLY A 259 14.54 -0.17 -5.77
C GLY A 259 15.14 -0.39 -7.16
N GLU A 260 16.47 -0.33 -7.27
CA GLU A 260 17.20 -0.51 -8.54
C GLU A 260 16.87 -1.85 -9.23
N GLU A 261 16.61 -2.89 -8.43
CA GLU A 261 16.37 -4.26 -8.88
C GLU A 261 14.89 -4.69 -8.68
N ASP A 262 13.94 -3.74 -8.69
CA ASP A 262 12.52 -4.03 -8.58
C ASP A 262 12.06 -4.91 -9.77
N GLN A 263 11.52 -6.10 -9.44
CA GLN A 263 11.04 -7.06 -10.43
C GLN A 263 9.52 -7.13 -10.51
N ILE A 264 8.81 -6.41 -9.63
CA ILE A 264 7.35 -6.25 -9.69
C ILE A 264 7.02 -5.09 -10.64
N PHE A 265 7.59 -3.90 -10.37
CA PHE A 265 7.50 -2.73 -11.24
C PHE A 265 8.90 -2.29 -11.66
N PRO A 266 9.31 -2.57 -12.92
CA PRO A 266 10.62 -2.19 -13.41
C PRO A 266 10.93 -0.71 -13.22
N LEU A 267 12.18 -0.38 -12.89
CA LEU A 267 12.65 0.99 -12.60
C LEU A 267 12.33 1.99 -13.72
N GLU A 268 12.20 1.53 -14.98
CA GLU A 268 11.79 2.38 -16.10
C GLU A 268 10.45 3.08 -15.83
N LEU A 269 9.51 2.43 -15.14
CA LEU A 269 8.24 3.06 -14.73
C LEU A 269 8.47 4.22 -13.75
N GLY A 270 9.48 4.13 -12.90
CA GLY A 270 9.87 5.23 -12.01
C GLY A 270 10.41 6.44 -12.79
N TYR A 271 11.26 6.21 -13.79
CA TYR A 271 11.73 7.27 -14.67
C TYR A 271 10.60 7.85 -15.56
N ARG A 272 9.69 6.98 -16.05
CA ARG A 272 8.51 7.41 -16.81
C ARG A 272 7.61 8.31 -15.93
N LEU A 273 7.40 7.94 -14.68
CA LEU A 273 6.63 8.72 -13.71
C LEU A 273 7.30 10.07 -13.42
N LYS A 274 8.63 10.11 -13.25
CA LYS A 274 9.40 11.36 -13.08
C LYS A 274 9.21 12.28 -14.29
N ARG A 275 9.33 11.76 -15.50
CA ARG A 275 9.12 12.54 -16.74
C ARG A 275 7.67 13.05 -16.85
N HIS A 276 6.71 12.22 -16.47
CA HIS A 276 5.29 12.58 -16.53
C HIS A 276 4.92 13.69 -15.55
N ILE A 277 5.35 13.63 -14.29
CA ILE A 277 5.10 14.70 -13.31
C ILE A 277 5.90 15.97 -13.64
N GLY A 278 7.14 15.82 -14.11
CA GLY A 278 8.00 16.92 -14.50
C GLY A 278 8.81 17.51 -13.33
N GLU A 279 8.90 18.84 -13.27
CA GLU A 279 9.78 19.57 -12.33
C GLU A 279 9.40 19.38 -10.85
N ASN A 280 8.14 19.11 -10.57
CA ASN A 280 7.66 18.90 -9.20
C ASN A 280 8.04 17.54 -8.62
N ALA A 281 8.68 16.65 -9.38
CA ALA A 281 9.09 15.34 -8.90
C ALA A 281 10.60 15.20 -8.81
N GLU A 282 11.04 14.56 -7.75
CA GLU A 282 12.39 14.03 -7.57
C GLU A 282 12.34 12.51 -7.56
N ILE A 283 13.39 11.87 -8.07
CA ILE A 283 13.53 10.40 -8.01
C ILE A 283 14.78 10.00 -7.25
N VAL A 284 14.62 9.07 -6.33
CA VAL A 284 15.70 8.42 -5.58
C VAL A 284 15.68 6.94 -5.92
N VAL A 285 16.78 6.46 -6.48
CA VAL A 285 16.99 5.02 -6.77
C VAL A 285 17.87 4.43 -5.69
N ILE A 286 17.34 3.47 -4.94
CA ILE A 286 18.06 2.79 -3.87
C ILE A 286 18.72 1.54 -4.46
N LYS A 287 20.06 1.51 -4.43
CA LYS A 287 20.87 0.43 -5.00
C LYS A 287 20.73 -0.88 -4.21
N LYS A 288 20.81 -2.00 -4.92
CA LYS A 288 20.73 -3.35 -4.32
C LYS A 288 19.46 -3.51 -3.47
N ALA A 289 18.33 -3.01 -3.97
CA ALA A 289 17.03 -3.16 -3.38
C ALA A 289 16.00 -3.52 -4.46
N GLY A 290 15.07 -4.38 -4.09
CA GLY A 290 13.93 -4.79 -4.92
C GLY A 290 12.68 -3.96 -4.63
N HIS A 291 11.52 -4.55 -4.91
CA HIS A 291 10.21 -3.93 -4.68
C HIS A 291 9.96 -3.58 -3.21
N ALA A 292 10.38 -4.46 -2.30
CA ALA A 292 10.23 -4.26 -0.85
C ALA A 292 11.34 -3.36 -0.27
N VAL A 293 11.66 -2.25 -0.96
CA VAL A 293 12.77 -1.33 -0.61
C VAL A 293 12.67 -0.80 0.81
N ASN A 294 11.46 -0.57 1.30
CA ASN A 294 11.19 -0.13 2.67
C ASN A 294 11.62 -1.15 3.73
N LEU A 295 11.66 -2.43 3.38
CA LEU A 295 12.12 -3.52 4.27
C LEU A 295 13.61 -3.83 4.05
N GLU A 296 14.06 -3.96 2.80
CA GLU A 296 15.44 -4.29 2.48
C GLU A 296 16.44 -3.18 2.85
N LYS A 297 16.04 -1.93 2.68
CA LYS A 297 16.86 -0.73 2.90
C LYS A 297 16.16 0.27 3.82
N SER A 298 15.55 -0.22 4.88
CA SER A 298 14.70 0.54 5.80
C SER A 298 15.34 1.86 6.28
N LYS A 299 16.62 1.84 6.65
CA LYS A 299 17.34 3.05 7.11
C LYS A 299 17.47 4.10 6.01
N GLU A 300 17.83 3.69 4.80
CA GLU A 300 17.99 4.57 3.65
C GLU A 300 16.64 5.11 3.17
N PHE A 301 15.64 4.24 3.09
CA PHE A 301 14.26 4.61 2.81
C PHE A 301 13.76 5.68 3.79
N LEU A 302 13.88 5.46 5.11
CA LEU A 302 13.48 6.42 6.13
C LEU A 302 14.27 7.73 6.08
N LYS A 303 15.54 7.71 5.70
CA LYS A 303 16.36 8.91 5.53
C LYS A 303 15.72 9.82 4.46
N HIS A 304 15.42 9.26 3.28
CA HIS A 304 14.82 10.03 2.18
C HIS A 304 13.42 10.51 2.51
N LEU A 305 12.59 9.68 3.17
CA LEU A 305 11.27 10.10 3.63
C LEU A 305 11.35 11.29 4.59
N LYS A 306 12.24 11.22 5.59
CA LYS A 306 12.38 12.29 6.58
C LYS A 306 12.87 13.58 5.94
N SER A 307 13.89 13.51 5.09
CA SER A 307 14.40 14.68 4.37
C SER A 307 13.28 15.37 3.58
N PHE A 308 12.50 14.62 2.82
CA PHE A 308 11.43 15.18 2.01
C PHE A 308 10.23 15.69 2.82
N LEU A 309 9.79 14.93 3.83
CA LEU A 309 8.58 15.26 4.59
C LEU A 309 8.82 16.25 5.72
N ILE A 310 10.00 16.26 6.35
CA ILE A 310 10.29 17.03 7.57
C ILE A 310 11.21 18.20 7.29
N ASP A 311 12.35 17.98 6.62
CA ASP A 311 13.38 19.02 6.47
C ASP A 311 12.96 20.11 5.48
N SER A 312 11.89 19.91 4.74
CA SER A 312 11.28 20.86 3.82
C SER A 312 9.99 21.49 4.39
N LEU A 313 9.74 21.37 5.70
CA LEU A 313 8.74 22.13 6.45
C LEU A 313 9.38 23.42 6.94
#